data_663c1346aee778b57e75c94d472d3222
#
_entry.id   663c1346aee778b57e75c94d472d3222
#
_cell.length_a   1.000
_cell.length_b   1.000
_cell.length_c   1.000
_cell.angle_alpha   90.00
_cell.angle_beta   90.00
_cell.angle_gamma   90.00
#
_symmetry.space_group_name_H-M   'P 1'
#
loop_
_entity.id
_entity.type
_entity.pdbx_description
1 polymer ?
#
loop_
_entity_poly.entity_id
_entity_poly.type
_entity_poly.pdbx_seq_one_letter_code
_entity_poly.pdbx_strand_id
1 'polypeptide(L)'
;MKEAKPAPKKAADKTPTKTTSKKPLKSAPNESDNLKQQNESGAELSAPQAPVVDQEPQLPVTHGKVGVFGGPKDRGIKPEDKLALPTGPHGVYERIRSLNPKSFYCAMRWNYHVEHMSPEEVKRWWANKKLLVTNPKSGAAIVVRAVDYGPHEKTGLDIGISPGAAEALGVEAGDEVDVAFADPKSPLGPNT
;
A
#
# COMPACT_ATOMS: atom_id res chain seq x y z
N MET A 1 1.85 1.81 -61.86
CA MET A 1 0.60 2.51 -61.59
C MET A 1 0.54 2.62 -60.06
N LYS A 2 1.01 3.62 -59.41
CA LYS A 2 0.60 5.01 -59.17
C LYS A 2 -0.88 5.12 -58.85
N GLU A 3 -1.17 5.35 -57.57
CA GLU A 3 -2.06 6.38 -57.02
C GLU A 3 -2.11 6.20 -55.52
N ALA A 4 -1.64 7.06 -54.74
CA ALA A 4 -1.91 8.44 -54.37
C ALA A 4 -2.79 8.54 -53.13
N LYS A 5 -2.15 9.04 -52.12
CA LYS A 5 -2.60 9.62 -50.82
C LYS A 5 -3.79 10.61 -50.99
N PRO A 6 -4.59 10.82 -49.97
CA PRO A 6 -4.49 12.16 -49.39
C PRO A 6 -4.42 12.21 -47.84
N ALA A 7 -3.70 13.21 -47.42
CA ALA A 7 -3.65 13.75 -46.06
C ALA A 7 -4.57 15.01 -45.97
N PRO A 8 -4.52 15.83 -44.92
CA PRO A 8 -5.34 15.85 -43.72
C PRO A 8 -6.25 17.08 -43.64
N LYS A 9 -7.16 17.17 -42.71
CA LYS A 9 -7.85 18.44 -42.40
C LYS A 9 -7.69 18.82 -40.92
N LYS A 10 -7.22 20.02 -40.79
CA LYS A 10 -6.89 20.87 -39.67
C LYS A 10 -8.12 21.67 -39.20
N ALA A 11 -8.01 22.20 -37.97
CA ALA A 11 -8.71 23.34 -37.37
C ALA A 11 -10.04 22.99 -36.64
N ALA A 12 -10.37 23.60 -35.47
CA ALA A 12 -9.99 24.82 -34.80
C ALA A 12 -10.40 24.66 -33.31
N ASP A 13 -9.60 25.06 -32.36
CA ASP A 13 -9.59 26.29 -31.60
C ASP A 13 -10.95 26.84 -31.12
N LYS A 14 -11.13 26.83 -29.78
CA LYS A 14 -11.87 27.85 -28.99
C LYS A 14 -11.64 27.67 -27.49
N THR A 15 -10.69 28.40 -26.94
CA THR A 15 -10.79 29.09 -25.64
C THR A 15 -11.40 30.47 -25.91
N PRO A 16 -11.99 31.23 -25.00
CA PRO A 16 -11.81 31.29 -23.54
C PRO A 16 -13.14 31.55 -22.79
N THR A 17 -13.16 31.61 -21.47
CA THR A 17 -13.50 32.85 -20.74
C THR A 17 -13.39 32.68 -19.21
N LYS A 18 -12.60 33.54 -18.66
CA LYS A 18 -12.45 33.99 -17.30
C LYS A 18 -13.73 34.65 -16.78
N THR A 19 -14.14 34.32 -15.53
CA THR A 19 -14.93 35.30 -14.76
C THR A 19 -14.53 35.22 -13.27
N THR A 20 -13.90 36.27 -12.89
CA THR A 20 -13.66 36.72 -11.50
C THR A 20 -14.95 37.28 -10.91
N SER A 21 -15.24 36.99 -9.64
CA SER A 21 -16.04 37.88 -8.82
C SER A 21 -15.63 37.85 -7.36
N LYS A 22 -15.42 39.07 -6.89
CA LYS A 22 -14.89 39.53 -5.61
C LYS A 22 -15.89 39.38 -4.45
N LYS A 23 -15.26 39.20 -3.28
CA LYS A 23 -15.63 39.56 -1.88
C LYS A 23 -16.63 40.73 -1.72
N PRO A 24 -17.38 40.85 -0.58
CA PRO A 24 -16.82 41.63 0.52
C PRO A 24 -17.07 41.14 1.95
N LEU A 25 -16.17 41.56 2.76
CA LEU A 25 -16.00 41.67 4.19
C LEU A 25 -17.09 42.53 4.86
N LYS A 26 -17.54 42.16 6.10
CA LYS A 26 -17.96 43.05 7.19
C LYS A 26 -18.11 42.21 8.47
N SER A 27 -17.28 42.42 9.43
CA SER A 27 -17.26 43.35 10.59
C SER A 27 -18.05 42.79 11.79
N ALA A 28 -17.29 42.59 12.88
CA ALA A 28 -17.75 42.45 14.27
C ALA A 28 -18.29 43.77 14.81
N PRO A 29 -18.98 43.77 15.94
CA PRO A 29 -18.29 44.10 17.19
C PRO A 29 -18.81 43.33 18.44
N ASN A 30 -17.91 43.08 19.37
CA ASN A 30 -17.80 43.58 20.78
C ASN A 30 -19.10 43.60 21.61
N GLU A 31 -19.14 43.21 22.79
CA GLU A 31 -18.54 43.48 24.10
C GLU A 31 -19.29 42.78 25.22
N SER A 32 -18.52 42.33 26.18
CA SER A 32 -18.58 42.52 27.62
C SER A 32 -19.67 41.88 28.50
N ASP A 33 -19.10 41.33 29.55
CA ASP A 33 -19.51 41.24 30.95
C ASP A 33 -20.55 40.21 31.40
N ASN A 34 -20.16 39.24 32.18
CA ASN A 34 -20.30 39.29 33.63
C ASN A 34 -19.75 38.08 34.38
N LEU A 35 -18.85 38.33 35.23
CA LEU A 35 -18.44 37.83 36.53
C LEU A 35 -19.25 36.75 37.25
N LYS A 36 -18.43 35.78 37.80
CA LYS A 36 -18.52 35.14 39.13
C LYS A 36 -19.58 34.09 39.37
N GLN A 37 -19.03 32.91 39.63
CA GLN A 37 -19.15 32.13 40.89
C GLN A 37 -18.32 30.86 40.71
N GLN A 38 -17.26 30.73 41.38
CA GLN A 38 -16.88 30.08 42.62
C GLN A 38 -17.23 28.58 42.69
N ASN A 39 -16.13 27.82 42.66
CA ASN A 39 -15.81 26.66 43.49
C ASN A 39 -16.84 25.55 43.64
N GLU A 40 -16.48 24.37 43.14
CA GLU A 40 -16.31 23.25 44.05
C GLU A 40 -15.35 22.20 43.48
N SER A 41 -14.45 21.84 44.33
CA SER A 41 -13.43 20.82 44.26
C SER A 41 -14.02 19.44 43.87
N GLY A 42 -13.63 18.92 42.72
CA GLY A 42 -13.76 17.54 42.35
C GLY A 42 -12.43 17.11 41.74
N ALA A 43 -11.50 16.72 42.59
CA ALA A 43 -10.30 16.02 42.11
C ALA A 43 -10.71 14.65 41.59
N GLU A 44 -11.06 14.63 40.30
CA GLU A 44 -11.18 13.39 39.55
C GLU A 44 -9.74 12.88 39.35
N LEU A 45 -9.39 11.90 40.16
CA LEU A 45 -8.19 11.11 40.03
C LEU A 45 -8.17 10.52 38.61
N SER A 46 -7.47 11.22 37.70
CA SER A 46 -7.10 10.68 36.41
C SER A 46 -6.42 9.35 36.66
N ALA A 47 -7.13 8.26 36.33
CA ALA A 47 -6.53 6.93 36.29
C ALA A 47 -5.25 7.01 35.43
N PRO A 48 -4.16 6.37 35.84
CA PRO A 48 -2.94 6.36 35.01
C PRO A 48 -3.31 5.81 33.64
N GLN A 49 -3.20 6.67 32.63
CA GLN A 49 -3.31 6.23 31.24
C GLN A 49 -2.24 5.17 31.04
N ALA A 50 -2.69 3.97 30.66
CA ALA A 50 -1.77 2.92 30.26
C ALA A 50 -0.77 3.50 29.24
N PRO A 51 0.51 3.11 29.28
CA PRO A 51 1.49 3.61 28.33
C PRO A 51 0.95 3.38 26.93
N VAL A 52 0.92 4.46 26.13
CA VAL A 52 0.63 4.39 24.70
C VAL A 52 1.72 3.52 24.11
N VAL A 53 1.42 2.25 23.89
CA VAL A 53 2.31 1.34 23.20
C VAL A 53 2.30 1.86 21.76
N ASP A 54 3.45 2.33 21.25
CA ASP A 54 3.64 2.64 19.85
C ASP A 54 3.15 1.45 19.02
N GLN A 55 1.97 1.57 18.42
CA GLN A 55 1.38 0.49 17.65
C GLN A 55 2.14 0.39 16.33
N GLU A 56 3.02 -0.60 16.24
CA GLU A 56 3.62 -0.97 14.96
C GLU A 56 2.53 -1.40 13.96
N PRO A 57 2.76 -1.19 12.64
CA PRO A 57 1.84 -1.67 11.62
C PRO A 57 1.55 -3.16 11.78
N GLN A 58 0.28 -3.52 11.83
CA GLN A 58 -0.16 -4.90 12.01
C GLN A 58 -0.28 -5.61 10.66
N LEU A 59 -0.18 -6.92 10.69
CA LEU A 59 -0.45 -7.75 9.52
C LEU A 59 -1.94 -7.65 9.16
N PRO A 60 -2.29 -7.16 7.96
CA PRO A 60 -3.69 -6.95 7.61
C PRO A 60 -4.46 -8.25 7.33
N VAL A 61 -3.73 -9.30 6.97
CA VAL A 61 -4.28 -10.62 6.64
C VAL A 61 -3.37 -11.69 7.20
N THR A 62 -3.95 -12.62 7.96
CA THR A 62 -3.26 -13.82 8.48
C THR A 62 -3.67 -15.09 7.76
N HIS A 63 -4.81 -15.08 7.07
CA HIS A 63 -5.33 -16.15 6.23
C HIS A 63 -6.12 -15.53 5.08
N GLY A 64 -5.87 -15.95 3.83
CA GLY A 64 -6.57 -15.37 2.69
C GLY A 64 -6.18 -15.99 1.35
N LYS A 65 -6.80 -15.48 0.28
CA LYS A 65 -6.59 -15.97 -1.08
C LYS A 65 -5.36 -15.35 -1.72
N VAL A 66 -4.55 -16.20 -2.32
CA VAL A 66 -3.33 -15.81 -3.00
C VAL A 66 -3.58 -15.45 -4.47
N GLY A 67 -2.87 -14.42 -4.95
CA GLY A 67 -2.71 -14.10 -6.37
C GLY A 67 -1.25 -14.24 -6.78
N VAL A 68 -1.02 -14.30 -8.08
CA VAL A 68 0.34 -14.35 -8.65
C VAL A 68 0.57 -13.09 -9.49
N PHE A 69 1.67 -12.38 -9.24
CA PHE A 69 1.95 -11.12 -9.93
C PHE A 69 3.44 -10.89 -10.21
N GLY A 70 3.68 -9.95 -11.11
CA GLY A 70 5.02 -9.43 -11.40
C GLY A 70 5.79 -10.22 -12.47
N GLY A 71 6.87 -9.61 -12.88
CA GLY A 71 7.71 -10.13 -13.96
C GLY A 71 7.23 -9.71 -15.36
N PRO A 72 8.06 -10.00 -16.39
CA PRO A 72 7.86 -9.50 -17.75
C PRO A 72 6.62 -10.03 -18.46
N LYS A 73 6.07 -11.16 -17.99
CA LYS A 73 4.89 -11.79 -18.57
C LYS A 73 3.57 -11.38 -17.92
N ASP A 74 3.60 -10.59 -16.86
CA ASP A 74 2.40 -10.10 -16.18
C ASP A 74 1.64 -9.12 -17.11
N ARG A 75 0.44 -9.54 -17.55
CA ARG A 75 -0.41 -8.76 -18.46
C ARG A 75 -1.38 -7.83 -17.72
N GLY A 76 -1.58 -8.06 -16.42
CA GLY A 76 -2.44 -7.24 -15.57
C GLY A 76 -1.83 -5.90 -15.18
N ILE A 77 -0.51 -5.75 -15.40
CA ILE A 77 0.29 -4.60 -14.98
C ILE A 77 0.77 -3.84 -16.22
N LYS A 78 0.70 -2.51 -16.18
CA LYS A 78 1.26 -1.67 -17.24
C LYS A 78 2.79 -1.65 -17.17
N PRO A 79 3.49 -1.46 -18.32
CA PRO A 79 4.95 -1.45 -18.34
C PRO A 79 5.60 -0.37 -17.46
N GLU A 80 4.89 0.75 -17.27
CA GLU A 80 5.34 1.90 -16.48
C GLU A 80 5.05 1.80 -14.99
N ASP A 81 4.20 0.87 -14.56
CA ASP A 81 3.80 0.74 -13.16
C ASP A 81 5.00 0.40 -12.28
N LYS A 82 5.13 1.16 -11.21
CA LYS A 82 6.19 1.01 -10.21
C LYS A 82 5.66 0.35 -8.96
N LEU A 83 6.55 -0.32 -8.26
CA LEU A 83 6.29 -0.88 -6.94
C LEU A 83 5.93 0.23 -5.94
N ALA A 84 5.10 -0.08 -4.98
CA ALA A 84 4.74 0.83 -3.89
C ALA A 84 5.88 0.98 -2.85
N LEU A 85 6.78 0.00 -2.77
CA LEU A 85 7.92 0.03 -1.87
C LEU A 85 9.24 0.13 -2.64
N PRO A 86 10.25 0.81 -2.08
CA PRO A 86 11.58 0.87 -2.68
C PRO A 86 12.27 -0.49 -2.56
N THR A 87 12.70 -1.04 -3.68
CA THR A 87 13.38 -2.34 -3.77
C THR A 87 14.79 -2.23 -4.34
N GLY A 88 15.04 -1.20 -5.13
CA GLY A 88 16.33 -0.93 -5.73
C GLY A 88 17.30 -0.24 -4.77
N PRO A 89 18.58 -0.12 -5.17
CA PRO A 89 19.59 0.64 -4.43
C PRO A 89 19.15 2.09 -4.18
N HIS A 90 19.52 2.63 -3.03
CA HIS A 90 19.23 4.03 -2.67
C HIS A 90 17.74 4.42 -2.67
N GLY A 91 16.84 3.47 -2.37
CA GLY A 91 15.40 3.74 -2.30
C GLY A 91 14.72 3.90 -3.65
N VAL A 92 15.25 3.31 -4.70
CA VAL A 92 14.66 3.32 -6.04
C VAL A 92 13.41 2.45 -6.06
N TYR A 93 12.33 3.01 -6.63
CA TYR A 93 11.09 2.29 -6.92
C TYR A 93 11.21 1.62 -8.29
N GLU A 94 11.42 0.31 -8.30
CA GLU A 94 11.54 -0.47 -9.53
C GLU A 94 10.17 -0.65 -10.21
N ARG A 95 10.19 -1.04 -11.48
CA ARG A 95 8.97 -1.38 -12.21
C ARG A 95 8.55 -2.81 -11.86
N ILE A 96 7.24 -3.03 -11.73
CA ILE A 96 6.70 -4.35 -11.38
C ILE A 96 7.10 -5.40 -12.43
N ARG A 97 7.11 -5.01 -13.72
CA ARG A 97 7.54 -5.91 -14.81
C ARG A 97 9.04 -6.19 -14.87
N SER A 98 9.87 -5.40 -14.18
CA SER A 98 11.31 -5.67 -14.10
C SER A 98 11.68 -6.68 -13.01
N LEU A 99 10.74 -7.04 -12.15
CA LEU A 99 10.98 -8.04 -11.12
C LEU A 99 11.36 -9.39 -11.72
N ASN A 100 12.35 -10.04 -11.13
CA ASN A 100 12.68 -11.42 -11.48
C ASN A 100 11.58 -12.35 -10.95
N PRO A 101 10.81 -13.03 -11.84
CA PRO A 101 9.72 -13.88 -11.41
C PRO A 101 10.15 -15.10 -10.57
N LYS A 102 11.43 -15.44 -10.58
CA LYS A 102 11.99 -16.52 -9.74
C LYS A 102 12.39 -16.05 -8.35
N SER A 103 12.40 -14.74 -8.07
CA SER A 103 12.67 -14.20 -6.74
C SER A 103 11.44 -14.31 -5.84
N PHE A 104 11.65 -14.30 -4.53
CA PHE A 104 10.60 -14.47 -3.53
C PHE A 104 10.16 -13.10 -3.00
N TYR A 105 9.03 -12.60 -3.54
CA TYR A 105 8.44 -11.32 -3.16
C TYR A 105 6.92 -11.42 -3.07
N CYS A 106 6.31 -10.43 -2.36
CA CYS A 106 4.87 -10.33 -2.24
C CYS A 106 4.37 -8.88 -2.32
N ALA A 107 3.09 -8.76 -2.59
CA ALA A 107 2.29 -7.56 -2.46
C ALA A 107 1.18 -7.81 -1.43
N MET A 108 0.95 -6.85 -0.54
CA MET A 108 -0.10 -6.93 0.47
C MET A 108 -0.70 -5.54 0.69
N ARG A 109 -2.01 -5.47 0.95
CA ARG A 109 -2.63 -4.22 1.39
C ARG A 109 -2.27 -4.01 2.86
N TRP A 110 -1.70 -2.89 3.20
CA TRP A 110 -1.45 -2.48 4.59
C TRP A 110 -2.24 -1.23 4.94
N ASN A 111 -2.39 -0.97 6.23
CA ASN A 111 -2.99 0.27 6.68
C ASN A 111 -1.94 1.40 6.59
N TYR A 112 -2.25 2.45 5.81
CA TYR A 112 -1.43 3.66 5.74
C TYR A 112 -1.65 4.62 6.91
N HIS A 113 -2.73 4.44 7.67
CA HIS A 113 -3.12 5.29 8.79
C HIS A 113 -2.76 4.61 10.11
N VAL A 114 -1.47 4.57 10.40
CA VAL A 114 -0.94 4.08 11.67
C VAL A 114 -0.70 5.28 12.56
N GLU A 115 -1.16 5.21 13.80
CA GLU A 115 -1.00 6.29 14.77
C GLU A 115 0.49 6.61 14.95
N HIS A 116 0.82 7.89 14.98
CA HIS A 116 2.19 8.43 15.08
C HIS A 116 3.14 8.14 13.91
N MET A 117 2.66 7.60 12.79
CA MET A 117 3.46 7.36 11.59
C MET A 117 2.90 8.09 10.37
N SER A 118 3.77 8.77 9.64
CA SER A 118 3.42 9.27 8.30
C SER A 118 3.30 8.11 7.30
N PRO A 119 2.57 8.27 6.17
CA PRO A 119 2.48 7.24 5.14
C PRO A 119 3.85 6.78 4.60
N GLU A 120 4.83 7.68 4.53
CA GLU A 120 6.19 7.35 4.07
C GLU A 120 6.96 6.54 5.13
N GLU A 121 6.72 6.76 6.42
CA GLU A 121 7.28 5.93 7.49
C GLU A 121 6.68 4.53 7.47
N VAL A 122 5.37 4.41 7.26
CA VAL A 122 4.69 3.12 7.09
C VAL A 122 5.29 2.36 5.90
N LYS A 123 5.50 3.00 4.75
CA LYS A 123 6.16 2.36 3.59
C LYS A 123 7.58 1.90 3.91
N ARG A 124 8.40 2.73 4.59
CA ARG A 124 9.75 2.35 5.00
C ARG A 124 9.75 1.16 5.96
N TRP A 125 8.78 1.11 6.86
CA TRP A 125 8.61 0.00 7.77
C TRP A 125 8.31 -1.30 7.00
N TRP A 126 7.36 -1.27 6.05
CA TRP A 126 7.00 -2.42 5.21
C TRP A 126 8.12 -2.85 4.26
N ALA A 127 8.90 -1.92 3.72
CA ALA A 127 10.01 -2.23 2.80
C ALA A 127 11.07 -3.17 3.40
N ASN A 128 11.15 -3.23 4.73
CA ASN A 128 12.08 -4.07 5.47
C ASN A 128 11.45 -5.37 6.00
N LYS A 129 10.15 -5.61 5.74
CA LYS A 129 9.46 -6.77 6.28
C LYS A 129 9.55 -7.98 5.37
N LYS A 130 9.72 -9.11 6.02
CA LYS A 130 9.61 -10.43 5.42
C LYS A 130 8.39 -11.13 5.99
N LEU A 131 7.70 -11.87 5.14
CA LEU A 131 6.52 -12.62 5.50
C LEU A 131 6.78 -14.11 5.29
N LEU A 132 6.27 -14.91 6.19
CA LEU A 132 6.16 -16.34 6.06
C LEU A 132 4.78 -16.63 5.45
N VAL A 133 4.77 -17.25 4.28
CA VAL A 133 3.55 -17.68 3.60
C VAL A 133 3.53 -19.19 3.61
N THR A 134 2.44 -19.77 4.09
CA THR A 134 2.29 -21.23 4.27
C THR A 134 1.09 -21.71 3.46
N ASN A 135 1.26 -22.79 2.74
CA ASN A 135 0.16 -23.54 2.13
C ASN A 135 -0.46 -24.46 3.20
N PRO A 136 -1.67 -24.19 3.70
CA PRO A 136 -2.27 -24.98 4.78
C PRO A 136 -2.59 -26.43 4.38
N LYS A 137 -2.70 -26.72 3.07
CA LYS A 137 -2.98 -28.07 2.58
C LYS A 137 -1.76 -28.99 2.61
N SER A 138 -0.59 -28.44 2.27
CA SER A 138 0.67 -29.23 2.18
C SER A 138 1.61 -29.01 3.35
N GLY A 139 1.45 -27.91 4.09
CA GLY A 139 2.40 -27.46 5.09
C GLY A 139 3.67 -26.82 4.51
N ALA A 140 3.80 -26.72 3.18
CA ALA A 140 4.91 -26.02 2.55
C ALA A 140 4.89 -24.54 2.94
N ALA A 141 6.06 -23.98 3.23
CA ALA A 141 6.20 -22.59 3.66
C ALA A 141 7.34 -21.90 2.93
N ILE A 142 7.20 -20.62 2.68
CA ILE A 142 8.24 -19.79 2.07
C ILE A 142 8.36 -18.44 2.79
N VAL A 143 9.55 -17.88 2.73
CA VAL A 143 9.81 -16.50 3.18
C VAL A 143 9.87 -15.59 1.95
N VAL A 144 9.01 -14.57 1.93
CA VAL A 144 8.93 -13.57 0.87
C VAL A 144 9.19 -12.16 1.43
N ARG A 145 9.66 -11.24 0.58
CA ARG A 145 9.83 -9.83 0.93
C ARG A 145 8.65 -9.01 0.42
N ALA A 146 8.12 -8.12 1.25
CA ALA A 146 7.13 -7.15 0.81
C ALA A 146 7.77 -6.15 -0.18
N VAL A 147 7.16 -5.97 -1.34
CA VAL A 147 7.65 -5.05 -2.40
C VAL A 147 6.56 -4.14 -2.95
N ASP A 148 5.29 -4.50 -2.82
CA ASP A 148 4.20 -3.74 -3.43
C ASP A 148 2.94 -3.74 -2.58
N TYR A 149 2.04 -2.81 -2.89
CA TYR A 149 0.71 -2.67 -2.29
C TYR A 149 -0.34 -3.30 -3.21
N GLY A 150 -1.09 -4.24 -2.71
CA GLY A 150 -2.13 -4.94 -3.47
C GLY A 150 -2.28 -6.39 -2.99
N PRO A 151 -3.07 -7.20 -3.64
CA PRO A 151 -3.92 -6.99 -4.82
C PRO A 151 -5.07 -6.01 -4.58
N HIS A 152 -5.67 -5.46 -5.66
CA HIS A 152 -6.83 -4.59 -5.52
C HIS A 152 -8.03 -5.38 -4.96
N GLU A 153 -8.80 -4.77 -4.05
CA GLU A 153 -9.93 -5.43 -3.35
C GLU A 153 -10.93 -6.11 -4.28
N LYS A 154 -11.22 -5.50 -5.44
CA LYS A 154 -12.14 -6.05 -6.45
C LYS A 154 -11.71 -7.40 -7.03
N THR A 155 -10.45 -7.81 -6.82
CA THR A 155 -9.96 -9.13 -7.28
C THR A 155 -10.41 -10.26 -6.38
N GLY A 156 -10.84 -9.95 -5.16
CA GLY A 156 -11.15 -10.96 -4.13
C GLY A 156 -9.92 -11.72 -3.63
N LEU A 157 -8.72 -11.20 -3.91
CA LEU A 157 -7.45 -11.75 -3.46
C LEU A 157 -6.91 -10.90 -2.31
N ASP A 158 -6.16 -11.51 -1.41
CA ASP A 158 -5.67 -10.89 -0.19
C ASP A 158 -4.17 -10.61 -0.20
N ILE A 159 -3.41 -11.49 -0.82
CA ILE A 159 -1.97 -11.38 -0.99
C ILE A 159 -1.57 -11.74 -2.43
N GLY A 160 -0.66 -11.00 -3.02
CA GLY A 160 0.02 -11.36 -4.27
C GLY A 160 1.41 -11.92 -3.98
N ILE A 161 1.82 -12.99 -4.63
CA ILE A 161 3.17 -13.53 -4.53
C ILE A 161 3.81 -13.66 -5.91
N SER A 162 5.12 -13.76 -5.95
CA SER A 162 5.85 -14.01 -7.21
C SER A 162 5.51 -15.38 -7.82
N PRO A 163 5.69 -15.55 -9.15
CA PRO A 163 5.53 -16.85 -9.78
C PRO A 163 6.42 -17.94 -9.15
N GLY A 164 7.68 -17.63 -8.84
CA GLY A 164 8.59 -18.60 -8.19
C GLY A 164 8.17 -18.94 -6.76
N ALA A 165 7.54 -18.00 -6.04
CA ALA A 165 6.98 -18.26 -4.73
C ALA A 165 5.75 -19.20 -4.82
N ALA A 166 4.86 -18.95 -5.78
CA ALA A 166 3.69 -19.80 -6.02
C ALA A 166 4.09 -21.22 -6.39
N GLU A 167 5.09 -21.38 -7.28
CA GLU A 167 5.65 -22.67 -7.65
C GLU A 167 6.23 -23.41 -6.44
N ALA A 168 7.03 -22.74 -5.61
CA ALA A 168 7.66 -23.34 -4.43
C ALA A 168 6.64 -23.74 -3.34
N LEU A 169 5.51 -23.01 -3.22
CA LEU A 169 4.41 -23.35 -2.32
C LEU A 169 3.48 -24.43 -2.88
N GLY A 170 3.50 -24.66 -4.20
CA GLY A 170 2.53 -25.52 -4.86
C GLY A 170 1.11 -24.95 -4.80
N VAL A 171 0.96 -23.63 -5.04
CA VAL A 171 -0.34 -22.94 -5.04
C VAL A 171 -0.59 -22.25 -6.37
N GLU A 172 -1.86 -22.06 -6.70
CA GLU A 172 -2.35 -21.30 -7.85
C GLU A 172 -3.15 -20.08 -7.37
N ALA A 173 -3.42 -19.16 -8.29
CA ALA A 173 -4.24 -17.99 -7.98
C ALA A 173 -5.65 -18.40 -7.51
N GLY A 174 -6.06 -17.92 -6.35
CA GLY A 174 -7.32 -18.23 -5.68
C GLY A 174 -7.21 -19.30 -4.59
N ASP A 175 -6.08 -20.00 -4.46
CA ASP A 175 -5.84 -20.88 -3.32
C ASP A 175 -5.70 -20.08 -2.02
N GLU A 176 -5.98 -20.75 -0.91
CA GLU A 176 -5.84 -20.19 0.43
C GLU A 176 -4.42 -20.39 0.96
N VAL A 177 -3.92 -19.36 1.66
CA VAL A 177 -2.60 -19.39 2.32
C VAL A 177 -2.69 -18.73 3.68
N ASP A 178 -1.84 -19.16 4.60
CA ASP A 178 -1.60 -18.50 5.87
C ASP A 178 -0.42 -17.54 5.75
N VAL A 179 -0.50 -16.41 6.45
CA VAL A 179 0.51 -15.36 6.39
C VAL A 179 0.89 -14.93 7.81
N ALA A 180 2.19 -14.87 8.07
CA ALA A 180 2.76 -14.37 9.32
C ALA A 180 3.99 -13.51 9.05
N PHE A 181 4.43 -12.72 10.02
CA PHE A 181 5.76 -12.10 9.94
C PHE A 181 6.83 -13.18 10.05
N ALA A 182 7.81 -13.13 9.17
CA ALA A 182 9.01 -13.95 9.27
C ALA A 182 10.10 -13.25 10.10
N ASP A 183 11.01 -14.03 10.66
CA ASP A 183 12.22 -13.48 11.25
C ASP A 183 12.99 -12.64 10.19
N PRO A 184 13.38 -11.40 10.49
CA PRO A 184 14.14 -10.55 9.56
C PRO A 184 15.43 -11.21 9.05
N LYS A 185 16.01 -12.14 9.80
CA LYS A 185 17.22 -12.88 9.44
C LYS A 185 16.96 -14.07 8.54
N SER A 186 15.73 -14.56 8.44
CA SER A 186 15.40 -15.69 7.58
C SER A 186 15.79 -15.41 6.13
N PRO A 187 16.39 -16.36 5.41
CA PRO A 187 16.63 -16.24 3.98
C PRO A 187 15.31 -16.19 3.21
N LEU A 188 15.30 -15.51 2.06
CA LEU A 188 14.15 -15.57 1.17
C LEU A 188 14.11 -16.93 0.46
N GLY A 189 12.93 -17.52 0.33
CA GLY A 189 12.72 -18.81 -0.33
C GLY A 189 12.04 -19.85 0.56
N PRO A 190 12.11 -21.13 0.17
CA PRO A 190 11.52 -22.22 0.95
C PRO A 190 12.04 -22.23 2.39
N ASN A 191 11.12 -22.34 3.32
CA ASN A 191 11.40 -22.42 4.76
C ASN A 191 11.32 -23.89 5.16
N THR A 192 12.48 -24.53 5.27
CA THR A 192 12.64 -25.95 5.64
C THR A 192 12.90 -26.13 7.12
#